data_176963b6dc4cca82dbe32982c284dce3
#
_entry.id   176963b6dc4cca82dbe32982c284dce3
#
_cell.length_a   1.000
_cell.length_b   1.000
_cell.length_c   1.000
_cell.angle_alpha   90.00
_cell.angle_beta   90.00
_cell.angle_gamma   90.00
#
_symmetry.space_group_name_H-M   'P 1'
#
loop_
_entity.id
_entity.type
_entity.pdbx_description
1 polymer ?
#
loop_
_entity_poly.entity_id
_entity_poly.type
_entity_poly.pdbx_seq_one_letter_code
_entity_poly.pdbx_strand_id
1 'polypeptide(L)'
;MTVMYEFHVGSHLDNHWSAYLGGFVLRHVGDGTSMLMGAVTDQSQLHGVLAGLRDVGAPLLAVRMLPESHPLAELEWPKRTERLTVRPARAEDAEATWQFRRLDSVGRWQTNGPMELEAYRSRFSEPDRLGVTLVIELDREVIGDLMLRVEDAWAQTEMVDEAKGTQAELAWTLNPAYEGQGYATEAVRELIRICFFELGIRRIVATCFADNEASWRLMERVGMRRELHAVRDALHRSGEWLDTYGYALLR
;
A
#
# COMPACT_ATOMS: atom_id res chain seq x y z
N MET A 1 11.50 1.75 13.28
CA MET A 1 10.29 1.39 12.50
C MET A 1 9.25 0.97 13.52
N THR A 2 8.17 1.69 13.64
CA THR A 2 7.11 1.41 14.63
C THR A 2 6.19 0.35 14.08
N VAL A 3 5.97 -0.73 14.79
CA VAL A 3 5.14 -1.86 14.35
C VAL A 3 4.03 -2.09 15.36
N MET A 4 2.80 -2.26 14.89
CA MET A 4 1.67 -2.59 15.75
C MET A 4 1.73 -4.05 16.19
N TYR A 5 1.59 -4.28 17.49
CA TYR A 5 1.53 -5.62 18.09
C TYR A 5 0.23 -5.83 18.82
N GLU A 6 -0.24 -7.05 18.76
CA GLU A 6 -1.35 -7.58 19.56
C GLU A 6 -0.80 -8.66 20.52
N PHE A 7 -1.10 -8.51 21.80
CA PHE A 7 -0.78 -9.48 22.84
C PHE A 7 -2.09 -10.04 23.38
N HIS A 8 -2.31 -11.32 23.25
CA HIS A 8 -3.44 -12.01 23.83
C HIS A 8 -3.00 -12.66 25.14
N VAL A 9 -3.66 -12.33 26.24
CA VAL A 9 -3.32 -12.82 27.59
C VAL A 9 -4.49 -13.53 28.24
N GLY A 10 -4.18 -14.62 28.95
CA GLY A 10 -5.15 -15.52 29.62
C GLY A 10 -5.65 -14.99 30.97
N SER A 11 -5.78 -13.67 31.10
CA SER A 11 -6.30 -13.06 32.31
C SER A 11 -7.07 -11.79 31.99
N HIS A 12 -8.02 -11.43 32.87
CA HIS A 12 -8.69 -10.16 32.83
C HIS A 12 -7.75 -9.08 33.41
N LEU A 13 -7.25 -8.18 32.54
CA LEU A 13 -6.42 -7.05 32.97
C LEU A 13 -7.29 -5.79 33.13
N ASP A 14 -7.16 -5.09 34.25
CA ASP A 14 -7.82 -3.81 34.45
C ASP A 14 -7.17 -2.70 33.61
N ASN A 15 -7.93 -1.67 33.29
CA ASN A 15 -7.46 -0.55 32.43
C ASN A 15 -6.22 0.19 32.98
N HIS A 16 -5.93 0.13 34.29
CA HIS A 16 -4.72 0.75 34.84
C HIS A 16 -3.43 0.11 34.33
N TRP A 17 -3.46 -1.14 33.90
CA TRP A 17 -2.33 -1.84 33.31
C TRP A 17 -1.92 -1.30 31.94
N SER A 18 -2.84 -0.64 31.23
CA SER A 18 -2.55 0.02 29.95
C SER A 18 -1.42 1.04 30.11
N ALA A 19 -1.48 1.90 31.11
CA ALA A 19 -0.44 2.91 31.37
C ALA A 19 0.91 2.26 31.78
N TYR A 20 0.86 1.21 32.60
CA TYR A 20 2.06 0.49 33.05
C TYR A 20 2.76 -0.25 31.90
N LEU A 21 2.00 -0.77 30.95
CA LEU A 21 2.51 -1.50 29.79
C LEU A 21 2.83 -0.59 28.59
N GLY A 22 2.96 0.72 28.79
CA GLY A 22 3.39 1.66 27.75
C GLY A 22 2.25 2.26 26.93
N GLY A 23 1.05 2.33 27.48
CA GLY A 23 -0.09 2.99 26.85
C GLY A 23 -0.84 2.13 25.80
N PHE A 24 -0.69 0.82 25.87
CA PHE A 24 -1.39 -0.11 24.98
C PHE A 24 -2.90 -0.04 25.18
N VAL A 25 -3.67 -0.11 24.09
CA VAL A 25 -5.13 -0.18 24.14
C VAL A 25 -5.54 -1.56 24.62
N LEU A 26 -6.26 -1.61 25.74
CA LEU A 26 -6.77 -2.84 26.34
C LEU A 26 -8.20 -3.10 25.88
N ARG A 27 -8.48 -4.32 25.45
CA ARG A 27 -9.84 -4.82 25.17
C ARG A 27 -10.07 -6.13 25.91
N HIS A 28 -11.23 -6.25 26.54
CA HIS A 28 -11.68 -7.49 27.16
C HIS A 28 -12.36 -8.38 26.12
N VAL A 29 -11.97 -9.65 26.10
CA VAL A 29 -12.63 -10.69 25.31
C VAL A 29 -13.62 -11.42 26.21
N GLY A 30 -14.80 -11.77 25.72
CA GLY A 30 -15.89 -12.30 26.53
C GLY A 30 -15.65 -13.66 27.21
N ASP A 31 -14.47 -14.25 27.02
CA ASP A 31 -14.03 -15.55 27.60
C ASP A 31 -13.12 -15.39 28.84
N GLY A 32 -12.99 -14.18 29.39
CA GLY A 32 -12.14 -13.89 30.56
C GLY A 32 -10.68 -13.56 30.19
N THR A 33 -10.34 -13.48 28.91
CA THR A 33 -9.05 -13.07 28.43
C THR A 33 -9.01 -11.58 28.11
N SER A 34 -7.82 -11.03 27.92
CA SER A 34 -7.62 -9.63 27.50
C SER A 34 -6.71 -9.55 26.29
N MET A 35 -6.93 -8.55 25.47
CA MET A 35 -6.17 -8.25 24.27
C MET A 35 -5.57 -6.85 24.41
N LEU A 36 -4.25 -6.74 24.29
CA LEU A 36 -3.55 -5.45 24.28
C LEU A 36 -3.05 -5.19 22.88
N MET A 37 -3.31 -3.99 22.37
CA MET A 37 -2.83 -3.53 21.06
C MET A 37 -2.05 -2.23 21.23
N GLY A 38 -0.89 -2.15 20.61
CA GLY A 38 -0.09 -0.93 20.68
C GLY A 38 1.13 -0.97 19.77
N ALA A 39 1.70 0.20 19.58
CA ALA A 39 2.87 0.42 18.77
C ALA A 39 4.14 0.03 19.53
N VAL A 40 5.02 -0.70 18.88
CA VAL A 40 6.34 -1.10 19.39
C VAL A 40 7.40 -0.55 18.45
N THR A 41 8.31 0.25 18.97
CA THR A 41 9.31 0.96 18.17
C THR A 41 10.56 0.13 17.90
N ASP A 42 10.90 -0.78 18.83
CA ASP A 42 12.08 -1.63 18.74
C ASP A 42 11.95 -2.91 19.58
N GLN A 43 12.94 -3.80 19.45
CA GLN A 43 12.99 -5.06 20.20
C GLN A 43 13.08 -4.86 21.72
N SER A 44 13.71 -3.80 22.17
CA SER A 44 13.85 -3.51 23.61
C SER A 44 12.48 -3.20 24.22
N GLN A 45 11.65 -2.42 23.52
CA GLN A 45 10.29 -2.13 23.94
C GLN A 45 9.42 -3.39 23.88
N LEU A 46 9.56 -4.25 22.85
CA LEU A 46 8.86 -5.52 22.77
C LEU A 46 9.15 -6.41 23.99
N HIS A 47 10.44 -6.57 24.31
CA HIS A 47 10.85 -7.34 25.50
C HIS A 47 10.40 -6.69 26.81
N GLY A 48 10.35 -5.37 26.88
CA GLY A 48 9.82 -4.62 28.02
C GLY A 48 8.33 -4.95 28.27
N VAL A 49 7.50 -4.96 27.22
CA VAL A 49 6.08 -5.34 27.33
C VAL A 49 5.94 -6.80 27.77
N LEU A 50 6.70 -7.72 27.19
CA LEU A 50 6.69 -9.14 27.58
C LEU A 50 7.11 -9.34 29.02
N ALA A 51 8.13 -8.62 29.50
CA ALA A 51 8.55 -8.64 30.89
C ALA A 51 7.45 -8.08 31.81
N GLY A 52 6.82 -6.96 31.44
CA GLY A 52 5.69 -6.39 32.19
C GLY A 52 4.52 -7.37 32.31
N LEU A 53 4.13 -8.04 31.24
CA LEU A 53 3.08 -9.06 31.27
C LEU A 53 3.43 -10.23 32.20
N ARG A 54 4.68 -10.70 32.17
CA ARG A 54 5.17 -11.72 33.09
C ARG A 54 5.11 -11.25 34.55
N ASP A 55 5.56 -10.01 34.82
CA ASP A 55 5.68 -9.47 36.18
C ASP A 55 4.31 -9.22 36.83
N VAL A 56 3.27 -8.98 36.03
CA VAL A 56 1.86 -8.93 36.52
C VAL A 56 1.20 -10.31 36.56
N GLY A 57 1.93 -11.37 36.22
CA GLY A 57 1.41 -12.73 36.23
C GLY A 57 0.37 -13.05 35.18
N ALA A 58 0.30 -12.28 34.09
CA ALA A 58 -0.62 -12.51 33.00
C ALA A 58 -0.08 -13.59 32.05
N PRO A 59 -0.74 -14.77 31.93
CA PRO A 59 -0.30 -15.81 31.00
C PRO A 59 -0.41 -15.31 29.57
N LEU A 60 0.71 -15.29 28.84
CA LEU A 60 0.74 -14.92 27.44
C LEU A 60 0.21 -16.09 26.58
N LEU A 61 -0.87 -15.88 25.85
CA LEU A 61 -1.47 -16.86 24.95
C LEU A 61 -0.96 -16.71 23.52
N ALA A 62 -0.82 -15.47 23.04
CA ALA A 62 -0.29 -15.19 21.71
C ALA A 62 0.34 -13.79 21.64
N VAL A 63 1.34 -13.65 20.76
CA VAL A 63 1.85 -12.36 20.30
C VAL A 63 1.76 -12.36 18.78
N ARG A 64 1.15 -11.34 18.24
CA ARG A 64 1.03 -11.16 16.80
C ARG A 64 1.55 -9.78 16.43
N MET A 65 2.39 -9.74 15.43
CA MET A 65 2.66 -8.51 14.72
C MET A 65 1.43 -8.24 13.84
N LEU A 66 0.76 -7.14 14.11
CA LEU A 66 -0.35 -6.74 13.24
C LEU A 66 0.27 -6.13 11.98
N PRO A 67 -0.21 -6.50 10.79
CA PRO A 67 0.14 -5.75 9.61
C PRO A 67 -0.24 -4.29 9.84
N GLU A 68 0.57 -3.36 9.37
CA GLU A 68 0.14 -1.95 9.34
C GLU A 68 -1.25 -1.92 8.69
N SER A 69 -2.22 -1.25 9.34
CA SER A 69 -3.53 -1.09 8.73
C SER A 69 -3.30 -0.27 7.49
N HIS A 70 -3.33 -0.93 6.33
CA HIS A 70 -3.20 -0.21 5.08
C HIS A 70 -4.38 0.77 4.98
N PRO A 71 -4.14 2.05 4.70
CA PRO A 71 -5.20 3.05 4.62
C PRO A 71 -6.36 2.63 3.72
N LEU A 72 -6.10 1.77 2.74
CA LEU A 72 -7.13 1.20 1.86
C LEU A 72 -8.12 0.27 2.58
N ALA A 73 -7.73 -0.35 3.69
CA ALA A 73 -8.61 -1.27 4.44
C ALA A 73 -9.72 -0.52 5.20
N GLU A 74 -9.55 0.78 5.45
CA GLU A 74 -10.52 1.62 6.15
C GLU A 74 -11.57 2.24 5.23
N LEU A 75 -11.39 2.11 3.91
CA LEU A 75 -12.29 2.67 2.91
C LEU A 75 -13.43 1.71 2.56
N GLU A 76 -14.57 2.28 2.18
CA GLU A 76 -15.66 1.50 1.60
C GLU A 76 -15.35 1.09 0.16
N TRP A 77 -15.49 -0.19 -0.14
CA TRP A 77 -15.25 -0.77 -1.46
C TRP A 77 -16.46 -1.57 -1.95
N PRO A 78 -16.67 -1.73 -3.28
CA PRO A 78 -15.88 -1.21 -4.40
C PRO A 78 -16.21 0.26 -4.72
N LYS A 79 -15.26 0.96 -5.38
CA LYS A 79 -15.52 2.25 -6.02
C LYS A 79 -15.99 2.04 -7.45
N ARG A 80 -17.01 2.79 -7.85
CA ARG A 80 -17.57 2.73 -9.21
C ARG A 80 -17.34 4.04 -9.93
N THR A 81 -16.87 3.94 -11.16
CA THR A 81 -16.77 5.07 -12.10
C THR A 81 -17.90 4.95 -13.14
N GLU A 82 -17.80 5.68 -14.24
CA GLU A 82 -18.77 5.58 -15.34
C GLU A 82 -18.82 4.16 -15.97
N ARG A 83 -17.63 3.53 -16.13
CA ARG A 83 -17.49 2.25 -16.84
C ARG A 83 -16.85 1.16 -16.01
N LEU A 84 -16.11 1.54 -14.95
CA LEU A 84 -15.21 0.65 -14.23
C LEU A 84 -15.66 0.42 -12.79
N THR A 85 -15.21 -0.70 -12.25
CA THR A 85 -15.19 -0.97 -10.83
C THR A 85 -13.75 -1.08 -10.36
N VAL A 86 -13.39 -0.34 -9.31
CA VAL A 86 -12.07 -0.41 -8.65
C VAL A 86 -12.25 -0.98 -7.26
N ARG A 87 -11.47 -1.99 -6.91
CA ARG A 87 -11.51 -2.64 -5.60
C ARG A 87 -10.13 -3.12 -5.14
N PRO A 88 -9.93 -3.38 -3.84
CA PRO A 88 -8.74 -4.06 -3.35
C PRO A 88 -8.52 -5.39 -4.06
N ALA A 89 -7.26 -5.69 -4.37
CA ALA A 89 -6.87 -6.96 -4.93
C ALA A 89 -7.04 -8.08 -3.89
N ARG A 90 -7.31 -9.28 -4.39
CA ARG A 90 -7.38 -10.51 -3.61
C ARG A 90 -6.39 -11.51 -4.18
N ALA A 91 -6.00 -12.50 -3.39
CA ALA A 91 -5.06 -13.54 -3.85
C ALA A 91 -5.54 -14.24 -5.15
N GLU A 92 -6.86 -14.37 -5.31
CA GLU A 92 -7.50 -14.99 -6.47
C GLU A 92 -7.32 -14.17 -7.77
N ASP A 93 -7.04 -12.87 -7.67
CA ASP A 93 -6.80 -12.00 -8.83
C ASP A 93 -5.41 -12.21 -9.46
N ALA A 94 -4.54 -12.98 -8.80
CA ALA A 94 -3.17 -13.22 -9.26
C ALA A 94 -3.11 -13.78 -10.69
N GLU A 95 -3.97 -14.74 -11.02
CA GLU A 95 -3.95 -15.33 -12.36
C GLU A 95 -4.43 -14.34 -13.44
N ALA A 96 -5.50 -13.61 -13.18
CA ALA A 96 -6.01 -12.60 -14.10
C ALA A 96 -5.00 -11.48 -14.37
N THR A 97 -4.35 -10.98 -13.31
CA THR A 97 -3.32 -9.95 -13.43
C THR A 97 -2.04 -10.48 -14.09
N TRP A 98 -1.67 -11.75 -13.82
CA TRP A 98 -0.52 -12.38 -14.45
C TRP A 98 -0.67 -12.47 -15.98
N GLN A 99 -1.87 -12.71 -16.52
CA GLN A 99 -2.09 -12.83 -17.96
C GLN A 99 -1.56 -11.64 -18.75
N PHE A 100 -1.72 -10.42 -18.26
CA PHE A 100 -1.18 -9.24 -18.94
C PHE A 100 0.19 -8.81 -18.42
N ARG A 101 0.52 -9.05 -17.15
CA ARG A 101 1.82 -8.66 -16.60
C ARG A 101 3.00 -9.49 -17.13
N ARG A 102 2.74 -10.72 -17.61
CA ARG A 102 3.74 -11.57 -18.26
C ARG A 102 4.11 -11.15 -19.68
N LEU A 103 3.33 -10.26 -20.29
CA LEU A 103 3.58 -9.79 -21.66
C LEU A 103 4.83 -8.88 -21.67
N ASP A 104 5.71 -9.07 -22.65
CA ASP A 104 6.94 -8.28 -22.77
C ASP A 104 6.67 -6.78 -22.88
N SER A 105 5.60 -6.38 -23.60
CA SER A 105 5.18 -4.99 -23.73
C SER A 105 4.85 -4.34 -22.39
N VAL A 106 4.29 -5.09 -21.44
CA VAL A 106 3.98 -4.65 -20.09
C VAL A 106 5.21 -4.79 -19.18
N GLY A 107 5.83 -5.98 -19.18
CA GLY A 107 7.00 -6.30 -18.36
C GLY A 107 8.18 -5.37 -18.59
N ARG A 108 8.32 -4.82 -19.80
CA ARG A 108 9.39 -3.88 -20.17
C ARG A 108 9.52 -2.72 -19.19
N TRP A 109 8.41 -2.19 -18.68
CA TRP A 109 8.39 -1.00 -17.82
C TRP A 109 8.16 -1.30 -16.35
N GLN A 110 8.02 -2.58 -15.99
CA GLN A 110 7.80 -3.00 -14.61
C GLN A 110 9.12 -3.21 -13.87
N THR A 111 9.13 -2.94 -12.58
CA THR A 111 10.30 -3.20 -11.73
C THR A 111 10.71 -4.67 -11.77
N ASN A 112 9.72 -5.58 -11.79
CA ASN A 112 9.96 -7.01 -11.88
C ASN A 112 9.75 -7.48 -13.32
N GLY A 113 10.63 -8.37 -13.79
CA GLY A 113 10.44 -9.06 -15.06
C GLY A 113 9.27 -10.04 -15.05
N PRO A 114 8.92 -10.60 -16.23
CA PRO A 114 7.98 -11.70 -16.32
C PRO A 114 8.37 -12.84 -15.37
N MET A 115 7.38 -13.42 -14.71
CA MET A 115 7.53 -14.53 -13.76
C MET A 115 6.66 -15.69 -14.19
N GLU A 116 7.06 -16.93 -13.83
CA GLU A 116 6.18 -18.07 -13.88
C GLU A 116 4.99 -17.88 -12.93
N LEU A 117 3.82 -18.45 -13.28
CA LEU A 117 2.57 -18.22 -12.58
C LEU A 117 2.65 -18.47 -11.07
N GLU A 118 3.28 -19.57 -10.64
CA GLU A 118 3.35 -19.93 -9.22
C GLU A 118 4.22 -18.94 -8.43
N ALA A 119 5.33 -18.49 -8.98
CA ALA A 119 6.17 -17.46 -8.37
C ALA A 119 5.42 -16.11 -8.29
N TYR A 120 4.65 -15.80 -9.35
CA TYR A 120 3.82 -14.61 -9.36
C TYR A 120 2.69 -14.68 -8.33
N ARG A 121 1.96 -15.80 -8.22
CA ARG A 121 0.92 -16.02 -7.22
C ARG A 121 1.45 -15.83 -5.80
N SER A 122 2.57 -16.48 -5.49
CA SER A 122 3.21 -16.35 -4.16
C SER A 122 3.49 -14.90 -3.82
N ARG A 123 4.15 -14.19 -4.74
CA ARG A 123 4.51 -12.78 -4.55
C ARG A 123 3.30 -11.84 -4.54
N PHE A 124 2.31 -12.06 -5.40
CA PHE A 124 1.10 -11.24 -5.47
C PHE A 124 0.29 -11.31 -4.18
N SER A 125 0.29 -12.49 -3.53
CA SER A 125 -0.46 -12.76 -2.31
C SER A 125 0.26 -12.32 -1.03
N GLU A 126 1.46 -11.74 -1.13
CA GLU A 126 2.13 -11.16 0.03
C GLU A 126 1.27 -10.05 0.63
N PRO A 127 1.04 -10.02 1.98
CA PRO A 127 0.16 -9.05 2.63
C PRO A 127 0.49 -7.58 2.28
N ASP A 128 1.78 -7.23 2.30
CA ASP A 128 2.25 -5.87 2.00
C ASP A 128 1.93 -5.46 0.56
N ARG A 129 1.92 -6.43 -0.36
CA ARG A 129 1.58 -6.19 -1.75
C ARG A 129 0.06 -6.07 -1.95
N LEU A 130 -0.70 -6.98 -1.37
CA LEU A 130 -2.17 -6.91 -1.43
C LEU A 130 -2.69 -5.62 -0.78
N GLY A 131 -2.08 -5.20 0.33
CA GLY A 131 -2.48 -3.99 1.06
C GLY A 131 -2.40 -2.70 0.25
N VAL A 132 -1.59 -2.65 -0.79
CA VAL A 132 -1.41 -1.46 -1.65
C VAL A 132 -1.93 -1.65 -3.08
N THR A 133 -2.44 -2.85 -3.41
CA THR A 133 -2.86 -3.18 -4.78
C THR A 133 -4.38 -3.14 -4.92
N LEU A 134 -4.84 -2.48 -5.96
CA LEU A 134 -6.23 -2.47 -6.40
C LEU A 134 -6.32 -3.09 -7.79
N VAL A 135 -7.46 -3.67 -8.12
CA VAL A 135 -7.76 -4.13 -9.49
C VAL A 135 -8.80 -3.25 -10.16
N ILE A 136 -8.69 -3.15 -11.47
CA ILE A 136 -9.63 -2.46 -12.35
C ILE A 136 -10.47 -3.52 -13.03
N GLU A 137 -11.78 -3.46 -12.84
CA GLU A 137 -12.73 -4.36 -13.49
C GLU A 137 -13.60 -3.59 -14.51
N LEU A 138 -13.77 -4.21 -15.68
CA LEU A 138 -14.77 -3.87 -16.68
C LEU A 138 -15.69 -5.08 -16.83
N ASP A 139 -16.99 -4.93 -16.60
CA ASP A 139 -17.98 -6.01 -16.68
C ASP A 139 -17.59 -7.29 -15.90
N ARG A 140 -16.95 -7.10 -14.72
CA ARG A 140 -16.40 -8.16 -13.83
C ARG A 140 -15.13 -8.84 -14.34
N GLU A 141 -14.57 -8.43 -15.45
CA GLU A 141 -13.27 -8.88 -15.93
C GLU A 141 -12.17 -7.95 -15.39
N VAL A 142 -11.10 -8.51 -14.85
CA VAL A 142 -9.92 -7.74 -14.40
C VAL A 142 -9.10 -7.34 -15.62
N ILE A 143 -9.14 -6.06 -15.96
CA ILE A 143 -8.46 -5.48 -17.12
C ILE A 143 -7.18 -4.73 -16.78
N GLY A 144 -6.88 -4.55 -15.50
CA GLY A 144 -5.69 -3.83 -15.05
C GLY A 144 -5.56 -3.84 -13.54
N ASP A 145 -4.47 -3.28 -13.06
CA ASP A 145 -4.24 -3.06 -11.64
C ASP A 145 -3.64 -1.68 -11.36
N LEU A 146 -3.82 -1.24 -10.13
CA LEU A 146 -3.32 0.01 -9.59
C LEU A 146 -2.53 -0.26 -8.32
N MET A 147 -1.53 0.55 -8.05
CA MET A 147 -0.89 0.62 -6.73
C MET A 147 -1.19 1.98 -6.11
N LEU A 148 -1.58 1.97 -4.85
CA LEU A 148 -1.66 3.14 -4.00
C LEU A 148 -0.87 2.85 -2.72
N ARG A 149 0.25 3.53 -2.56
CA ARG A 149 1.06 3.48 -1.36
C ARG A 149 1.02 4.83 -0.68
N VAL A 150 0.53 4.86 0.54
CA VAL A 150 0.60 6.06 1.39
C VAL A 150 1.98 6.11 2.04
N GLU A 151 2.57 7.28 2.04
CA GLU A 151 3.93 7.53 2.52
C GLU A 151 3.97 8.79 3.38
N ASP A 152 4.99 8.86 4.23
CA ASP A 152 5.30 10.06 4.98
C ASP A 152 6.03 11.05 4.07
N ALA A 153 5.62 12.31 4.10
CA ALA A 153 6.38 13.34 3.42
C ALA A 153 7.68 13.64 4.18
N TRP A 154 8.69 14.12 3.45
CA TRP A 154 9.90 14.64 4.11
C TRP A 154 9.55 15.83 4.98
N ALA A 155 10.07 15.83 6.22
CA ALA A 155 9.84 16.89 7.19
C ALA A 155 11.10 17.15 8.04
N GLN A 156 11.14 18.32 8.68
CA GLN A 156 12.08 18.57 9.76
C GLN A 156 11.67 17.74 10.98
N THR A 157 12.63 17.43 11.86
CA THR A 157 12.43 16.50 12.99
C THR A 157 11.23 16.85 13.87
N GLU A 158 10.99 18.15 14.07
CA GLU A 158 9.90 18.66 14.91
C GLU A 158 8.51 18.51 14.25
N MET A 159 8.46 18.24 12.94
CA MET A 159 7.23 18.19 12.11
C MET A 159 6.97 16.80 11.54
N VAL A 160 7.68 15.78 12.01
CA VAL A 160 7.56 14.42 11.46
C VAL A 160 6.14 13.86 11.64
N ASP A 161 5.50 14.15 12.77
CA ASP A 161 4.15 13.64 13.04
C ASP A 161 3.09 14.24 12.11
N GLU A 162 3.24 15.51 11.74
CA GLU A 162 2.34 16.20 10.80
C GLU A 162 2.57 15.79 9.33
N ALA A 163 3.74 15.22 9.05
CA ALA A 163 4.09 14.73 7.71
C ALA A 163 3.64 13.29 7.44
N LYS A 164 3.26 12.55 8.51
CA LYS A 164 2.83 11.15 8.39
C LYS A 164 1.62 10.99 7.50
N GLY A 165 1.70 10.04 6.56
CA GLY A 165 0.61 9.67 5.69
C GLY A 165 0.09 10.81 4.79
N THR A 166 0.90 11.84 4.51
CA THR A 166 0.45 13.00 3.74
C THR A 166 0.80 12.96 2.25
N GLN A 167 1.56 11.95 1.83
CA GLN A 167 1.93 11.70 0.44
C GLN A 167 1.44 10.34 -0.02
N ALA A 168 1.18 10.19 -1.31
CA ALA A 168 0.91 8.89 -1.92
C ALA A 168 1.71 8.70 -3.20
N GLU A 169 2.27 7.51 -3.40
CA GLU A 169 2.81 7.05 -4.68
C GLU A 169 1.74 6.25 -5.42
N LEU A 170 1.54 6.56 -6.70
CA LEU A 170 0.64 5.82 -7.58
C LEU A 170 1.41 5.11 -8.69
N ALA A 171 0.95 3.90 -9.03
CA ALA A 171 1.34 3.21 -10.24
C ALA A 171 0.13 2.48 -10.85
N TRP A 172 0.24 2.11 -12.12
CA TRP A 172 -0.82 1.45 -12.86
C TRP A 172 -0.28 0.52 -13.93
N THR A 173 -1.07 -0.50 -14.22
CA THR A 173 -0.87 -1.41 -15.35
C THR A 173 -2.22 -1.67 -15.98
N LEU A 174 -2.32 -1.57 -17.30
CA LEU A 174 -3.51 -1.95 -18.05
C LEU A 174 -3.16 -3.13 -18.97
N ASN A 175 -4.09 -4.05 -19.13
CA ASN A 175 -3.98 -5.08 -20.13
C ASN A 175 -3.99 -4.41 -21.52
N PRO A 176 -2.99 -4.67 -22.38
CA PRO A 176 -2.87 -4.02 -23.70
C PRO A 176 -4.11 -4.18 -24.59
N ALA A 177 -4.89 -5.23 -24.40
CA ALA A 177 -6.14 -5.43 -25.14
C ALA A 177 -7.19 -4.32 -24.89
N TYR A 178 -7.04 -3.56 -23.80
CA TYR A 178 -7.95 -2.49 -23.38
C TYR A 178 -7.33 -1.08 -23.50
N GLU A 179 -6.17 -0.96 -24.13
CA GLU A 179 -5.51 0.34 -24.34
C GLU A 179 -6.30 1.21 -25.34
N GLY A 180 -6.01 2.51 -25.33
CA GLY A 180 -6.58 3.48 -26.25
C GLY A 180 -8.05 3.87 -25.97
N GLN A 181 -8.72 3.25 -25.01
CA GLN A 181 -10.13 3.46 -24.69
C GLN A 181 -10.39 4.39 -23.49
N GLY A 182 -9.31 4.90 -22.87
CA GLY A 182 -9.39 5.83 -21.75
C GLY A 182 -9.55 5.19 -20.38
N TYR A 183 -9.62 3.87 -20.27
CA TYR A 183 -9.83 3.16 -18.99
C TYR A 183 -8.77 3.45 -17.95
N ALA A 184 -7.49 3.44 -18.29
CA ALA A 184 -6.42 3.79 -17.35
C ALA A 184 -6.57 5.22 -16.82
N THR A 185 -6.96 6.18 -17.68
CA THR A 185 -7.19 7.57 -17.27
C THR A 185 -8.37 7.69 -16.30
N GLU A 186 -9.45 6.96 -16.56
CA GLU A 186 -10.65 6.92 -15.71
C GLU A 186 -10.32 6.32 -14.33
N ALA A 187 -9.63 5.18 -14.30
CA ALA A 187 -9.23 4.52 -13.06
C ALA A 187 -8.26 5.36 -12.23
N VAL A 188 -7.25 5.99 -12.86
CA VAL A 188 -6.29 6.84 -12.14
C VAL A 188 -6.95 8.13 -11.62
N ARG A 189 -7.92 8.71 -12.33
CA ARG A 189 -8.71 9.85 -11.80
C ARG A 189 -9.49 9.47 -10.55
N GLU A 190 -10.10 8.29 -10.54
CA GLU A 190 -10.79 7.79 -9.34
C GLU A 190 -9.80 7.58 -8.19
N LEU A 191 -8.61 7.05 -8.46
CA LEU A 191 -7.57 6.88 -7.46
C LEU A 191 -7.10 8.22 -6.88
N ILE A 192 -6.93 9.24 -7.71
CA ILE A 192 -6.62 10.62 -7.29
C ILE A 192 -7.75 11.18 -6.41
N ARG A 193 -9.02 10.95 -6.77
CA ARG A 193 -10.17 11.36 -5.98
C ARG A 193 -10.14 10.72 -4.59
N ILE A 194 -9.89 9.41 -4.51
CA ILE A 194 -9.75 8.67 -3.25
C ILE A 194 -8.63 9.29 -2.40
N CYS A 195 -7.45 9.51 -2.98
CA CYS A 195 -6.32 10.11 -2.27
C CYS A 195 -6.69 11.45 -1.64
N PHE A 196 -7.27 12.36 -2.40
CA PHE A 196 -7.52 13.71 -1.93
C PHE A 196 -8.74 13.84 -1.01
N PHE A 197 -9.82 13.13 -1.28
CA PHE A 197 -11.10 13.35 -0.60
C PHE A 197 -11.42 12.32 0.47
N GLU A 198 -10.87 11.12 0.38
CA GLU A 198 -11.14 10.07 1.37
C GLU A 198 -9.94 9.83 2.30
N LEU A 199 -8.71 9.87 1.78
CA LEU A 199 -7.49 9.67 2.56
C LEU A 199 -6.84 10.97 3.06
N GLY A 200 -7.29 12.15 2.58
CA GLY A 200 -6.72 13.42 3.00
C GLY A 200 -5.29 13.69 2.53
N ILE A 201 -4.80 12.93 1.55
CA ILE A 201 -3.45 13.08 0.99
C ILE A 201 -3.26 14.51 0.48
N ARG A 202 -2.12 15.11 0.78
CA ARG A 202 -1.74 16.45 0.31
C ARG A 202 -1.04 16.42 -1.04
N ARG A 203 -0.27 15.37 -1.30
CA ARG A 203 0.59 15.25 -2.49
C ARG A 203 0.57 13.83 -3.05
N ILE A 204 0.36 13.73 -4.33
CA ILE A 204 0.44 12.47 -5.09
C ILE A 204 1.66 12.53 -5.98
N VAL A 205 2.43 11.45 -6.04
CA VAL A 205 3.60 11.30 -6.91
C VAL A 205 3.49 10.06 -7.77
N ALA A 206 4.13 10.10 -8.94
CA ALA A 206 4.32 8.94 -9.80
C ALA A 206 5.61 9.10 -10.60
N THR A 207 6.31 7.99 -10.85
CA THR A 207 7.59 7.97 -11.57
C THR A 207 7.54 6.96 -12.71
N CYS A 208 8.19 7.26 -13.82
CA CYS A 208 8.35 6.31 -14.92
C CYS A 208 9.67 6.56 -15.69
N PHE A 209 10.11 5.56 -16.45
CA PHE A 209 11.14 5.78 -17.48
C PHE A 209 10.65 6.83 -18.49
N ALA A 210 11.54 7.71 -18.93
CA ALA A 210 11.21 8.75 -19.92
C ALA A 210 10.69 8.17 -21.25
N ASP A 211 11.18 6.98 -21.62
CA ASP A 211 10.76 6.25 -22.82
C ASP A 211 9.38 5.59 -22.68
N ASN A 212 8.81 5.53 -21.47
CA ASN A 212 7.44 5.06 -21.25
C ASN A 212 6.43 6.19 -21.51
N GLU A 213 6.27 6.54 -22.79
CA GLU A 213 5.40 7.64 -23.20
C GLU A 213 3.95 7.46 -22.77
N ALA A 214 3.44 6.24 -22.78
CA ALA A 214 2.07 5.96 -22.36
C ALA A 214 1.83 6.38 -20.91
N SER A 215 2.81 6.15 -20.04
CA SER A 215 2.71 6.48 -18.61
C SER A 215 2.76 7.98 -18.37
N TRP A 216 3.79 8.69 -18.83
CA TRP A 216 3.88 10.12 -18.54
C TRP A 216 2.80 10.96 -19.26
N ARG A 217 2.33 10.56 -20.45
CA ARG A 217 1.18 11.20 -21.10
C ARG A 217 -0.11 11.00 -20.31
N LEU A 218 -0.26 9.88 -19.62
CA LEU A 218 -1.39 9.66 -18.71
C LEU A 218 -1.27 10.59 -17.50
N MET A 219 -0.07 10.71 -16.90
CA MET A 219 0.18 11.64 -15.78
C MET A 219 -0.23 13.07 -16.14
N GLU A 220 0.19 13.56 -17.29
CA GLU A 220 -0.18 14.91 -17.79
C GLU A 220 -1.70 15.05 -18.02
N ARG A 221 -2.33 14.00 -18.59
CA ARG A 221 -3.78 13.99 -18.86
C ARG A 221 -4.64 14.02 -17.59
N VAL A 222 -4.14 13.48 -16.49
CA VAL A 222 -4.84 13.57 -15.19
C VAL A 222 -4.45 14.80 -14.37
N GLY A 223 -3.63 15.69 -14.94
CA GLY A 223 -3.27 16.98 -14.34
C GLY A 223 -2.01 16.97 -13.49
N MET A 224 -1.23 15.89 -13.48
CA MET A 224 0.06 15.89 -12.82
C MET A 224 1.07 16.77 -13.58
N ARG A 225 1.93 17.42 -12.83
CA ARG A 225 3.01 18.25 -13.37
C ARG A 225 4.34 17.52 -13.22
N ARG A 226 5.16 17.52 -14.28
CA ARG A 226 6.52 17.01 -14.21
C ARG A 226 7.38 17.93 -13.35
N GLU A 227 7.98 17.38 -12.31
CA GLU A 227 8.86 18.10 -11.38
C GLU A 227 10.30 17.60 -11.44
N LEU A 228 10.52 16.40 -11.96
CA LEU A 228 11.84 15.81 -12.08
C LEU A 228 12.06 15.25 -13.49
N HIS A 229 13.26 15.52 -14.03
CA HIS A 229 13.88 14.79 -15.13
C HIS A 229 15.27 14.39 -14.65
N ALA A 230 15.44 13.13 -14.28
CA ALA A 230 16.74 12.60 -13.90
C ALA A 230 17.37 11.91 -15.11
N VAL A 231 18.63 12.28 -15.42
CA VAL A 231 19.32 11.81 -16.61
C VAL A 231 20.12 10.55 -16.29
N ARG A 232 19.82 9.46 -16.98
CA ARG A 232 20.51 8.16 -16.86
C ARG A 232 20.64 7.67 -15.41
N ASP A 233 19.59 7.82 -14.65
CA ASP A 233 19.56 7.48 -13.23
C ASP A 233 19.04 6.06 -12.95
N ALA A 234 18.31 5.45 -13.90
CA ALA A 234 17.72 4.15 -13.73
C ALA A 234 18.28 3.10 -14.70
N LEU A 235 18.77 1.98 -14.15
CA LEU A 235 19.23 0.85 -14.95
C LEU A 235 18.05 0.01 -15.42
N HIS A 236 17.81 0.05 -16.72
CA HIS A 236 16.79 -0.77 -17.36
C HIS A 236 17.27 -2.20 -17.55
N ARG A 237 16.37 -3.17 -17.63
CA ARG A 237 16.69 -4.60 -17.85
C ARG A 237 17.40 -4.92 -19.16
N SER A 238 17.43 -3.99 -20.13
CA SER A 238 18.26 -4.09 -21.33
C SER A 238 19.76 -3.92 -21.03
N GLY A 239 20.13 -3.48 -19.83
CA GLY A 239 21.49 -3.10 -19.47
C GLY A 239 21.82 -1.63 -19.76
N GLU A 240 20.87 -0.83 -20.25
CA GLU A 240 21.03 0.58 -20.52
C GLU A 240 20.59 1.44 -19.31
N TRP A 241 21.31 2.52 -19.07
CA TRP A 241 20.91 3.57 -18.15
C TRP A 241 19.96 4.53 -18.86
N LEU A 242 18.72 4.57 -18.41
CA LEU A 242 17.67 5.40 -18.99
C LEU A 242 17.34 6.58 -18.08
N ASP A 243 16.79 7.62 -18.68
CA ASP A 243 16.23 8.76 -17.97
C ASP A 243 14.92 8.38 -17.27
N THR A 244 14.64 9.06 -16.16
CA THR A 244 13.34 8.97 -15.50
C THR A 244 12.66 10.33 -15.37
N TYR A 245 11.33 10.29 -15.35
CA TYR A 245 10.47 11.42 -15.04
C TYR A 245 9.74 11.19 -13.73
N GLY A 246 9.75 12.22 -12.88
CA GLY A 246 8.93 12.30 -11.69
C GLY A 246 7.83 13.35 -11.86
N TYR A 247 6.62 12.96 -11.58
CA TYR A 247 5.41 13.80 -11.65
C TYR A 247 4.74 13.93 -10.29
N ALA A 248 4.10 15.05 -10.06
CA ALA A 248 3.31 15.27 -8.86
C ALA A 248 2.01 16.02 -9.12
N LEU A 249 1.05 15.78 -8.22
CA LEU A 249 -0.20 16.53 -8.13
C LEU A 249 -0.43 16.93 -6.67
N LEU A 250 -0.76 18.19 -6.46
CA LEU A 250 -1.10 18.75 -5.16
C LEU A 250 -2.62 18.93 -5.06
N ARG A 251 -3.12 18.74 -3.84
CA ARG A 251 -4.51 19.04 -3.50
C ARG A 251 -4.78 20.53 -3.59
#